data_46b3d984aee5f17dfea74d0f246bc2b9
#
_entry.id   46b3d984aee5f17dfea74d0f246bc2b9
#
_cell.length_a   1.000
_cell.length_b   1.000
_cell.length_c   1.000
_cell.angle_alpha   90.00
_cell.angle_beta   90.00
_cell.angle_gamma   90.00
#
_symmetry.space_group_name_H-M   'P 1'
#
loop_
_entity.id
_entity.type
_entity.pdbx_description
1 polymer ?
#
loop_
_entity_poly.entity_id
_entity_poly.type
_entity_poly.pdbx_seq_one_letter_code
_entity_poly.pdbx_strand_id
1 'polypeptide(L)'
;MELKNVYRGDEVKFAALFRALQPALLADFIAAHPDFQVGAKFFGVPYYQNPNGENAVLYNEINAWKIAGIKHDKYGLMTSFRPQYPTAFALVEAFGDACQMAGYSIVEPNAIIYRHTGVENRDAKSIRIHIPLYVPEGDIGFEVEGEIVLWDDVFSFNNQKLHSVWNNTPDRRLVLLIDLSREICELPPAPAHFPGCNAHVPVFEKTRDPNYS
;
A
#
# COMPACT_ATOMS: atom_id res chain seq x y z
N MET A 1 -12.65 -2.61 22.48
CA MET A 1 -11.60 -1.72 21.91
C MET A 1 -12.23 -0.96 20.76
N GLU A 2 -12.17 0.35 20.77
CA GLU A 2 -12.72 1.18 19.70
C GLU A 2 -11.88 0.99 18.42
N LEU A 3 -12.55 0.88 17.27
CA LEU A 3 -11.88 0.73 15.98
C LEU A 3 -11.26 2.07 15.59
N LYS A 4 -9.94 2.13 15.55
CA LYS A 4 -9.20 3.28 15.03
C LYS A 4 -9.22 3.28 13.49
N ASN A 5 -9.05 4.44 12.89
CA ASN A 5 -8.78 4.56 11.46
C ASN A 5 -7.39 4.04 11.13
N VAL A 6 -6.42 4.38 11.97
CA VAL A 6 -5.00 4.04 11.81
C VAL A 6 -4.42 3.50 13.13
N TYR A 7 -3.58 2.49 13.04
CA TYR A 7 -2.73 1.98 14.12
C TYR A 7 -1.28 2.24 13.73
N ARG A 8 -0.44 2.71 14.67
CA ARG A 8 0.93 3.15 14.38
C ARG A 8 1.95 2.49 15.29
N GLY A 9 3.13 2.23 14.75
CA GLY A 9 4.25 1.70 15.51
C GLY A 9 3.87 0.45 16.30
N ASP A 10 4.08 0.45 17.60
CA ASP A 10 3.84 -0.71 18.46
C ASP A 10 2.36 -1.10 18.62
N GLU A 11 1.44 -0.29 18.14
CA GLU A 11 0.02 -0.68 18.04
C GLU A 11 -0.23 -1.67 16.88
N VAL A 12 0.71 -1.75 15.93
CA VAL A 12 0.62 -2.70 14.82
C VAL A 12 1.13 -4.06 15.29
N LYS A 13 0.28 -5.08 15.19
CA LYS A 13 0.72 -6.44 15.49
C LYS A 13 1.88 -6.82 14.58
N PHE A 14 2.91 -7.42 15.15
CA PHE A 14 4.17 -7.78 14.46
C PHE A 14 5.06 -6.60 14.03
N ALA A 15 4.84 -5.37 14.52
CA ALA A 15 5.67 -4.21 14.14
C ALA A 15 7.18 -4.46 14.35
N ALA A 16 7.57 -5.07 15.47
CA ALA A 16 8.96 -5.40 15.74
C ALA A 16 9.56 -6.35 14.68
N LEU A 17 8.80 -7.35 14.21
CA LEU A 17 9.21 -8.24 13.13
C LEU A 17 9.37 -7.45 11.83
N PHE A 18 8.40 -6.62 11.49
CA PHE A 18 8.45 -5.84 10.25
C PHE A 18 9.64 -4.89 10.24
N ARG A 19 9.90 -4.16 11.33
CA ARG A 19 11.08 -3.28 11.46
C ARG A 19 12.39 -4.07 11.31
N ALA A 20 12.47 -5.24 11.92
CA ALA A 20 13.66 -6.10 11.80
C ALA A 20 13.92 -6.59 10.37
N LEU A 21 12.86 -6.75 9.57
CA LEU A 21 12.97 -7.22 8.18
C LEU A 21 13.16 -6.08 7.15
N GLN A 22 12.89 -4.82 7.51
CA GLN A 22 13.01 -3.68 6.57
C GLN A 22 14.34 -3.65 5.79
N PRO A 23 15.53 -3.83 6.42
CA PRO A 23 16.78 -3.79 5.67
C PRO A 23 16.90 -4.92 4.63
N ALA A 24 16.46 -6.13 4.97
CA ALA A 24 16.51 -7.26 4.05
C ALA A 24 15.50 -7.14 2.93
N LEU A 25 14.28 -6.69 3.21
CA LEU A 25 13.24 -6.41 2.22
C LEU A 25 13.67 -5.34 1.22
N LEU A 26 14.31 -4.27 1.72
CA LEU A 26 14.86 -3.22 0.85
C LEU A 26 16.01 -3.77 -0.01
N ALA A 27 16.92 -4.55 0.58
CA ALA A 27 18.06 -5.13 -0.12
C ALA A 27 17.60 -6.06 -1.27
N ASP A 28 16.61 -6.93 -1.04
CA ASP A 28 16.02 -7.77 -2.08
C ASP A 28 15.45 -6.93 -3.23
N PHE A 29 14.72 -5.86 -2.89
CA PHE A 29 14.11 -5.00 -3.89
C PHE A 29 15.18 -4.28 -4.73
N ILE A 30 16.21 -3.72 -4.10
CA ILE A 30 17.30 -3.02 -4.82
C ILE A 30 18.10 -3.99 -5.69
N ALA A 31 18.35 -5.23 -5.21
CA ALA A 31 19.04 -6.24 -5.99
C ALA A 31 18.25 -6.64 -7.26
N ALA A 32 16.92 -6.73 -7.15
CA ALA A 32 16.03 -7.00 -8.28
C ALA A 32 15.87 -5.79 -9.23
N HIS A 33 16.05 -4.58 -8.73
CA HIS A 33 15.82 -3.31 -9.42
C HIS A 33 16.97 -2.33 -9.19
N PRO A 34 18.17 -2.60 -9.77
CA PRO A 34 19.34 -1.75 -9.55
C PRO A 34 19.13 -0.31 -10.05
N ASP A 35 18.21 -0.12 -10.99
CA ASP A 35 17.85 1.20 -11.54
C ASP A 35 16.75 1.92 -10.72
N PHE A 36 16.37 1.39 -9.57
CA PHE A 36 15.37 2.06 -8.73
C PHE A 36 15.83 3.42 -8.24
N GLN A 37 17.13 3.60 -8.05
CA GLN A 37 17.68 4.87 -7.62
C GLN A 37 17.66 5.91 -8.75
N VAL A 38 17.26 7.10 -8.38
CA VAL A 38 17.24 8.39 -9.10
C VAL A 38 17.31 8.35 -10.63
N GLY A 39 16.20 8.71 -11.27
CA GLY A 39 16.15 9.05 -12.71
C GLY A 39 15.99 7.90 -13.69
N ALA A 40 16.11 6.65 -13.26
CA ALA A 40 15.91 5.50 -14.15
C ALA A 40 14.42 5.16 -14.32
N LYS A 41 14.05 4.73 -15.50
CA LYS A 41 12.69 4.27 -15.78
C LYS A 41 12.44 2.95 -15.05
N PHE A 42 11.63 2.97 -14.01
CA PHE A 42 11.17 1.74 -13.38
C PHE A 42 10.06 1.10 -14.21
N PHE A 43 10.27 -0.12 -14.65
CA PHE A 43 9.26 -0.93 -15.36
C PHE A 43 8.49 -1.81 -14.38
N GLY A 44 7.77 -1.21 -13.44
CA GLY A 44 6.76 -1.93 -12.67
C GLY A 44 5.47 -2.07 -13.47
N VAL A 45 4.67 -3.09 -13.15
CA VAL A 45 3.33 -3.19 -13.71
C VAL A 45 2.47 -2.08 -13.12
N PRO A 46 1.81 -1.23 -13.94
CA PRO A 46 0.87 -0.25 -13.42
C PRO A 46 -0.20 -0.96 -12.61
N TYR A 47 -0.44 -0.52 -11.37
CA TYR A 47 -1.31 -1.25 -10.45
C TYR A 47 -2.78 -1.22 -10.85
N TYR A 48 -3.22 -0.39 -11.72
CA TYR A 48 -4.60 -0.43 -12.16
C TYR A 48 -4.69 -0.13 -13.66
N GLN A 49 -4.75 -1.18 -14.45
CA GLN A 49 -5.44 -1.08 -15.72
C GLN A 49 -6.87 -1.56 -15.50
N ASN A 50 -7.81 -0.65 -15.36
CA ASN A 50 -9.20 -1.00 -15.55
C ASN A 50 -9.34 -1.41 -17.03
N PRO A 51 -9.72 -2.67 -17.31
CA PRO A 51 -9.94 -3.11 -18.67
C PRO A 51 -11.01 -2.29 -19.43
N ASN A 52 -11.81 -1.50 -18.71
CA ASN A 52 -12.87 -0.67 -19.28
C ASN A 52 -12.48 0.80 -19.44
N GLY A 53 -11.24 1.20 -19.16
CA GLY A 53 -10.77 2.58 -19.35
C GLY A 53 -11.34 3.62 -18.37
N GLU A 54 -12.15 3.18 -17.41
CA GLU A 54 -12.87 4.08 -16.49
C GLU A 54 -12.05 4.56 -15.29
N ASN A 55 -10.85 4.02 -15.06
CA ASN A 55 -10.02 4.38 -13.90
C ASN A 55 -8.88 5.35 -14.22
N ALA A 56 -8.98 6.07 -15.29
CA ALA A 56 -8.04 7.17 -15.60
C ALA A 56 -8.05 8.30 -14.55
N VAL A 57 -8.78 8.12 -13.45
CA VAL A 57 -9.06 9.17 -12.47
C VAL A 57 -8.43 8.90 -11.10
N LEU A 58 -7.79 7.71 -10.90
CA LEU A 58 -7.19 7.38 -9.62
C LEU A 58 -5.83 8.07 -9.38
N TYR A 59 -5.17 8.51 -10.43
CA TYR A 59 -3.84 9.11 -10.37
C TYR A 59 -3.78 10.41 -11.18
N ASN A 60 -2.83 11.29 -10.78
CA ASN A 60 -2.54 12.47 -11.57
C ASN A 60 -1.86 12.15 -12.92
N GLU A 61 -1.13 11.02 -13.00
CA GLU A 61 -0.42 10.58 -14.20
C GLU A 61 -0.52 9.05 -14.38
N ILE A 62 -0.49 8.60 -15.64
CA ILE A 62 -0.35 7.18 -15.97
C ILE A 62 0.97 6.67 -15.40
N ASN A 63 0.94 5.56 -14.68
CA ASN A 63 2.09 4.97 -13.98
C ASN A 63 2.56 5.67 -12.69
N ALA A 64 1.80 6.60 -12.14
CA ALA A 64 2.10 7.23 -10.86
C ALA A 64 2.25 6.22 -9.71
N TRP A 65 1.55 5.10 -9.79
CA TRP A 65 1.59 4.02 -8.80
C TRP A 65 1.85 2.68 -9.47
N LYS A 66 2.81 1.93 -8.91
CA LYS A 66 3.21 0.60 -9.41
C LYS A 66 3.29 -0.41 -8.29
N ILE A 67 3.03 -1.68 -8.61
CA ILE A 67 3.16 -2.78 -7.66
C ILE A 67 4.01 -3.91 -8.26
N ALA A 68 4.97 -4.39 -7.46
CA ALA A 68 5.59 -5.69 -7.68
C ALA A 68 4.92 -6.70 -6.74
N GLY A 69 4.02 -7.51 -7.28
CA GLY A 69 3.18 -8.43 -6.50
C GLY A 69 3.95 -9.62 -5.96
N ILE A 70 3.68 -10.01 -4.72
CA ILE A 70 4.18 -11.23 -4.06
C ILE A 70 3.04 -12.24 -3.91
N LYS A 71 1.91 -11.81 -3.38
CA LYS A 71 0.69 -12.61 -3.21
C LYS A 71 -0.53 -11.77 -3.55
N HIS A 72 -1.50 -12.40 -4.19
CA HIS A 72 -2.80 -11.80 -4.48
C HIS A 72 -3.90 -12.75 -4.01
N ASP A 73 -4.96 -12.24 -3.42
CA ASP A 73 -6.08 -13.01 -2.88
C ASP A 73 -6.67 -14.00 -3.91
N LYS A 74 -6.84 -13.54 -5.13
CA LYS A 74 -7.41 -14.32 -6.24
C LYS A 74 -6.41 -15.27 -6.94
N TYR A 75 -5.13 -14.87 -7.03
CA TYR A 75 -4.14 -15.58 -7.86
C TYR A 75 -3.08 -16.33 -7.03
N GLY A 76 -3.13 -16.19 -5.70
CA GLY A 76 -2.17 -16.82 -4.80
C GLY A 76 -0.76 -16.22 -4.87
N LEU A 77 0.22 -17.03 -4.53
CA LEU A 77 1.64 -16.65 -4.56
C LEU A 77 2.16 -16.54 -6.00
N MET A 78 2.83 -15.44 -6.31
CA MET A 78 3.47 -15.19 -7.61
C MET A 78 4.88 -15.78 -7.63
N THR A 79 4.96 -17.11 -7.55
CA THR A 79 6.20 -17.88 -7.31
C THR A 79 7.32 -17.64 -8.30
N SER A 80 7.02 -17.16 -9.50
CA SER A 80 8.03 -16.76 -10.51
C SER A 80 8.94 -15.63 -10.04
N PHE A 81 8.48 -14.80 -9.10
CA PHE A 81 9.24 -13.67 -8.53
C PHE A 81 10.01 -14.04 -7.25
N ARG A 82 9.86 -15.28 -6.75
CA ARG A 82 10.55 -15.71 -5.53
C ARG A 82 12.08 -15.50 -5.55
N PRO A 83 12.81 -15.78 -6.65
CA PRO A 83 14.25 -15.53 -6.68
C PRO A 83 14.64 -14.05 -6.52
N GLN A 84 13.72 -13.16 -6.87
CA GLN A 84 13.92 -11.70 -6.82
C GLN A 84 13.64 -11.11 -5.43
N TYR A 85 12.68 -11.72 -4.69
CA TYR A 85 12.20 -11.18 -3.41
C TYR A 85 12.15 -12.25 -2.31
N PRO A 86 13.27 -12.96 -2.02
CA PRO A 86 13.25 -14.12 -1.11
C PRO A 86 12.76 -13.80 0.29
N THR A 87 13.10 -12.63 0.85
CA THR A 87 12.65 -12.22 2.20
C THR A 87 11.15 -11.97 2.23
N ALA A 88 10.60 -11.29 1.22
CA ALA A 88 9.16 -11.02 1.16
C ALA A 88 8.35 -12.32 0.99
N PHE A 89 8.86 -13.27 0.19
CA PHE A 89 8.23 -14.59 0.05
C PHE A 89 8.27 -15.38 1.35
N ALA A 90 9.40 -15.42 2.05
CA ALA A 90 9.52 -16.08 3.35
C ALA A 90 8.55 -15.49 4.38
N LEU A 91 8.42 -14.17 4.42
CA LEU A 91 7.48 -13.47 5.30
C LEU A 91 6.03 -13.86 5.00
N VAL A 92 5.64 -13.83 3.74
CA VAL A 92 4.26 -14.16 3.31
C VAL A 92 3.95 -15.64 3.57
N GLU A 93 4.90 -16.54 3.33
CA GLU A 93 4.74 -17.97 3.62
C GLU A 93 4.63 -18.27 5.11
N ALA A 94 5.36 -17.52 5.95
CA ALA A 94 5.25 -17.65 7.40
C ALA A 94 3.86 -17.28 7.92
N PHE A 95 3.18 -16.33 7.29
CA PHE A 95 1.79 -15.99 7.61
C PHE A 95 0.76 -16.93 6.94
N GLY A 96 1.14 -17.64 5.90
CA GLY A 96 0.28 -18.58 5.21
C GLY A 96 -1.04 -17.97 4.75
N ASP A 97 -2.16 -18.61 5.11
CA ASP A 97 -3.51 -18.16 4.72
C ASP A 97 -3.96 -16.88 5.42
N ALA A 98 -3.30 -16.51 6.51
CA ALA A 98 -3.58 -15.24 7.18
C ALA A 98 -3.11 -14.02 6.36
N CYS A 99 -2.15 -14.20 5.46
CA CYS A 99 -1.78 -13.18 4.48
C CYS A 99 -2.66 -13.30 3.24
N GLN A 100 -3.46 -12.29 2.95
CA GLN A 100 -4.36 -12.26 1.79
C GLN A 100 -3.68 -11.63 0.56
N MET A 101 -2.93 -10.57 0.76
CA MET A 101 -2.22 -9.86 -0.30
C MET A 101 -0.87 -9.36 0.21
N ALA A 102 0.11 -9.32 -0.67
CA ALA A 102 1.39 -8.66 -0.40
C ALA A 102 2.05 -8.20 -1.70
N GLY A 103 2.77 -7.07 -1.63
CA GLY A 103 3.54 -6.55 -2.76
C GLY A 103 4.30 -5.28 -2.40
N TYR A 104 5.38 -5.04 -3.14
CA TYR A 104 6.07 -3.77 -3.08
C TYR A 104 5.27 -2.72 -3.82
N SER A 105 5.00 -1.60 -3.16
CA SER A 105 4.25 -0.47 -3.69
C SER A 105 5.17 0.72 -3.88
N ILE A 106 5.21 1.21 -5.10
CA ILE A 106 6.05 2.33 -5.53
C ILE A 106 5.15 3.49 -5.91
N VAL A 107 5.39 4.66 -5.33
CA VAL A 107 4.80 5.92 -5.76
C VAL A 107 5.88 6.76 -6.39
N GLU A 108 5.68 7.11 -7.66
CA GLU A 108 6.63 7.86 -8.47
C GLU A 108 6.79 9.32 -7.97
N PRO A 109 7.85 10.03 -8.39
CA PRO A 109 8.00 11.46 -8.12
C PRO A 109 6.80 12.28 -8.62
N ASN A 110 6.39 13.28 -7.83
CA ASN A 110 5.29 14.19 -8.13
C ASN A 110 3.95 13.47 -8.41
N ALA A 111 3.77 12.30 -7.83
CA ALA A 111 2.59 11.47 -8.02
C ALA A 111 1.58 11.66 -6.89
N ILE A 112 0.31 11.65 -7.26
CA ILE A 112 -0.83 11.67 -6.33
C ILE A 112 -1.72 10.48 -6.64
N ILE A 113 -2.03 9.70 -5.62
CA ILE A 113 -3.12 8.73 -5.63
C ILE A 113 -4.28 9.40 -4.91
N TYR A 114 -5.30 9.78 -5.66
CA TYR A 114 -6.46 10.49 -5.13
C TYR A 114 -7.22 9.66 -4.11
N ARG A 115 -8.08 10.31 -3.33
CA ARG A 115 -8.90 9.66 -2.32
C ARG A 115 -9.74 8.54 -2.92
N HIS A 116 -9.60 7.35 -2.38
CA HIS A 116 -10.29 6.15 -2.83
C HIS A 116 -10.46 5.15 -1.69
N THR A 117 -11.21 4.10 -1.94
CA THR A 117 -11.33 2.94 -1.05
C THR A 117 -10.75 1.71 -1.73
N GLY A 118 -10.11 0.83 -0.98
CA GLY A 118 -9.67 -0.47 -1.49
C GLY A 118 -10.86 -1.39 -1.73
N VAL A 119 -10.94 -1.94 -2.94
CA VAL A 119 -12.02 -2.86 -3.32
C VAL A 119 -11.70 -4.32 -3.02
N GLU A 120 -10.44 -4.63 -2.81
CA GLU A 120 -9.92 -5.98 -2.60
C GLU A 120 -10.31 -6.57 -1.23
N ASN A 121 -10.54 -5.76 -0.22
CA ASN A 121 -10.93 -6.19 1.12
C ASN A 121 -12.44 -6.00 1.39
N ARG A 122 -13.29 -6.42 0.44
CA ARG A 122 -14.74 -6.16 0.50
C ARG A 122 -15.45 -6.71 1.72
N ASP A 123 -14.96 -7.81 2.27
CA ASP A 123 -15.52 -8.47 3.45
C ASP A 123 -14.87 -8.01 4.76
N ALA A 124 -14.00 -7.01 4.72
CA ALA A 124 -13.33 -6.40 5.87
C ALA A 124 -12.60 -7.40 6.79
N LYS A 125 -12.19 -8.55 6.25
CA LYS A 125 -11.53 -9.61 7.02
C LYS A 125 -10.05 -9.35 7.27
N SER A 126 -9.44 -8.44 6.52
CA SER A 126 -8.03 -8.08 6.66
C SER A 126 -7.84 -6.64 7.09
N ILE A 127 -6.62 -6.35 7.48
CA ILE A 127 -6.12 -4.99 7.69
C ILE A 127 -4.88 -4.80 6.84
N ARG A 128 -4.75 -3.67 6.18
CA ARG A 128 -3.58 -3.33 5.39
C ARG A 128 -2.50 -2.74 6.27
N ILE A 129 -1.31 -3.29 6.16
CA ILE A 129 -0.11 -2.85 6.85
C ILE A 129 0.85 -2.28 5.81
N HIS A 130 1.37 -1.10 6.07
CA HIS A 130 2.43 -0.47 5.31
C HIS A 130 3.74 -0.58 6.09
N ILE A 131 4.75 -1.15 5.45
CA ILE A 131 6.11 -1.28 5.97
C ILE A 131 6.97 -0.34 5.12
N PRO A 132 7.32 0.87 5.60
CA PRO A 132 8.16 1.81 4.87
C PRO A 132 9.54 1.21 4.62
N LEU A 133 10.04 1.26 3.39
CA LEU A 133 11.36 0.74 3.03
C LEU A 133 12.29 1.85 2.53
N TYR A 134 11.78 2.73 1.70
CA TYR A 134 12.46 3.93 1.26
C TYR A 134 11.44 5.05 1.13
N VAL A 135 11.59 6.06 1.94
CA VAL A 135 10.73 7.25 1.95
C VAL A 135 11.62 8.46 1.82
N PRO A 136 11.50 9.23 0.73
CA PRO A 136 12.30 10.43 0.54
C PRO A 136 11.93 11.51 1.56
N GLU A 137 12.88 12.40 1.85
CA GLU A 137 12.62 13.61 2.62
C GLU A 137 11.80 14.59 1.80
N GLY A 138 10.90 15.33 2.43
CA GLY A 138 10.12 16.38 1.81
C GLY A 138 8.61 16.23 1.96
N ASP A 139 7.86 16.80 1.03
CA ASP A 139 6.39 16.76 1.04
C ASP A 139 5.91 15.43 0.48
N ILE A 140 5.76 14.48 1.38
CA ILE A 140 5.23 13.15 1.10
C ILE A 140 4.32 12.71 2.24
N GLY A 141 3.15 12.17 1.92
CA GLY A 141 2.22 11.79 2.97
C GLY A 141 1.19 10.75 2.56
N PHE A 142 0.44 10.35 3.55
CA PHE A 142 -0.68 9.44 3.48
C PHE A 142 -1.82 9.98 4.34
N GLU A 143 -3.03 9.88 3.88
CA GLU A 143 -4.20 10.35 4.62
C GLU A 143 -5.26 9.26 4.66
N VAL A 144 -5.89 9.08 5.83
CA VAL A 144 -7.03 8.18 6.04
C VAL A 144 -8.14 8.93 6.76
N GLU A 145 -9.30 9.14 6.12
CA GLU A 145 -10.47 9.82 6.72
C GLU A 145 -10.11 11.20 7.33
N GLY A 146 -9.18 11.94 6.70
CA GLY A 146 -8.71 13.24 7.19
C GLY A 146 -7.55 13.16 8.19
N GLU A 147 -7.12 11.98 8.62
CA GLU A 147 -5.98 11.79 9.50
C GLU A 147 -4.70 11.63 8.69
N ILE A 148 -3.74 12.54 8.86
CA ILE A 148 -2.43 12.46 8.21
C ILE A 148 -1.56 11.43 8.92
N VAL A 149 -0.96 10.53 8.13
CA VAL A 149 -0.05 9.48 8.58
C VAL A 149 1.34 9.75 8.01
N LEU A 150 2.31 9.90 8.89
CA LEU A 150 3.71 10.00 8.49
C LEU A 150 4.28 8.61 8.17
N TRP A 151 5.29 8.59 7.31
CA TRP A 151 5.99 7.37 6.88
C TRP A 151 7.19 7.02 7.78
N ASP A 152 7.18 7.47 9.02
CA ASP A 152 8.29 7.33 9.98
C ASP A 152 8.37 5.95 10.63
N ASP A 153 7.28 5.18 10.59
CA ASP A 153 7.21 3.83 11.15
C ASP A 153 6.17 2.97 10.41
N VAL A 154 6.11 1.70 10.76
CA VAL A 154 5.06 0.77 10.33
C VAL A 154 3.71 1.27 10.80
N PHE A 155 2.73 1.26 9.92
CA PHE A 155 1.35 1.58 10.28
C PHE A 155 0.37 0.64 9.59
N SER A 156 -0.83 0.52 10.14
CA SER A 156 -1.91 -0.23 9.53
C SER A 156 -3.21 0.55 9.55
N PHE A 157 -4.05 0.29 8.56
CA PHE A 157 -5.36 0.92 8.43
C PHE A 157 -6.35 0.01 7.72
N ASN A 158 -7.63 0.28 7.90
CA ASN A 158 -8.66 -0.39 7.12
C ASN A 158 -8.75 0.26 5.73
N ASN A 159 -8.27 -0.43 4.70
CA ASN A 159 -8.26 0.07 3.32
C ASN A 159 -9.65 0.28 2.68
N GLN A 160 -10.74 -0.13 3.35
CA GLN A 160 -12.10 0.28 2.98
C GLN A 160 -12.41 1.74 3.35
N LYS A 161 -11.61 2.34 4.22
CA LYS A 161 -11.70 3.77 4.54
C LYS A 161 -11.16 4.60 3.39
N LEU A 162 -11.73 5.80 3.21
CA LEU A 162 -11.21 6.75 2.24
C LEU A 162 -9.78 7.12 2.58
N HIS A 163 -8.87 6.95 1.64
CA HIS A 163 -7.45 7.24 1.82
C HIS A 163 -6.82 7.77 0.54
N SER A 164 -5.76 8.53 0.70
CA SER A 164 -4.98 9.12 -0.39
C SER A 164 -3.49 9.10 -0.09
N VAL A 165 -2.68 9.22 -1.14
CA VAL A 165 -1.21 9.26 -1.04
C VAL A 165 -0.72 10.38 -1.95
N TRP A 166 0.30 11.11 -1.49
CA TRP A 166 1.03 12.03 -2.35
C TRP A 166 2.53 11.89 -2.14
N ASN A 167 3.26 12.18 -3.19
CA ASN A 167 4.71 12.25 -3.21
C ASN A 167 5.12 13.44 -4.07
N ASN A 168 5.28 14.61 -3.47
CA ASN A 168 5.71 15.83 -4.13
C ASN A 168 7.25 16.00 -4.10
N THR A 169 7.97 14.88 -3.92
CA THR A 169 9.44 14.87 -3.93
C THR A 169 9.99 14.44 -5.29
N PRO A 170 11.28 14.70 -5.59
CA PRO A 170 11.91 14.24 -6.82
C PRO A 170 12.23 12.74 -6.84
N ASP A 171 12.07 12.05 -5.70
CA ASP A 171 12.43 10.63 -5.54
C ASP A 171 11.21 9.74 -5.37
N ARG A 172 11.38 8.44 -5.64
CA ARG A 172 10.33 7.43 -5.46
C ARG A 172 10.12 7.09 -4.00
N ARG A 173 8.90 6.79 -3.60
CA ARG A 173 8.59 6.14 -2.32
C ARG A 173 8.40 4.64 -2.54
N LEU A 174 9.02 3.82 -1.70
CA LEU A 174 8.88 2.36 -1.67
C LEU A 174 8.39 1.89 -0.30
N VAL A 175 7.32 1.10 -0.30
CA VAL A 175 6.86 0.36 0.88
C VAL A 175 6.54 -1.08 0.50
N LEU A 176 6.60 -2.00 1.46
CA LEU A 176 5.91 -3.28 1.33
C LEU A 176 4.50 -3.14 1.89
N LEU A 177 3.50 -3.49 1.09
CA LEU A 177 2.11 -3.66 1.54
C LEU A 177 1.91 -5.11 1.92
N ILE A 178 1.22 -5.36 3.03
CA ILE A 178 0.75 -6.69 3.40
C ILE A 178 -0.65 -6.59 4.02
N ASP A 179 -1.58 -7.39 3.51
CA ASP A 179 -2.93 -7.52 4.07
C ASP A 179 -2.98 -8.79 4.91
N LEU A 180 -3.09 -8.62 6.22
CA LEU A 180 -3.19 -9.73 7.17
C LEU A 180 -4.61 -9.84 7.70
N SER A 181 -5.03 -11.07 8.02
CA SER A 181 -6.32 -11.29 8.64
C SER A 181 -6.41 -10.53 9.97
N ARG A 182 -7.59 -9.95 10.23
CA ARG A 182 -7.83 -9.20 11.48
C ARG A 182 -7.71 -10.11 12.70
N GLU A 183 -8.00 -11.41 12.53
CA GLU A 183 -7.90 -12.41 13.58
C GLU A 183 -6.47 -12.52 14.14
N ILE A 184 -5.47 -12.72 13.28
CA ILE A 184 -4.07 -12.81 13.76
C ILE A 184 -3.52 -11.47 14.23
N CYS A 185 -4.12 -10.37 13.77
CA CYS A 185 -3.79 -9.03 14.24
C CYS A 185 -4.52 -8.67 15.55
N GLU A 186 -5.31 -9.59 16.11
CA GLU A 186 -6.09 -9.39 17.34
C GLU A 186 -7.03 -8.17 17.27
N LEU A 187 -7.49 -7.85 16.07
CA LEU A 187 -8.40 -6.74 15.83
C LEU A 187 -9.84 -7.24 15.75
N PRO A 188 -10.79 -6.47 16.27
CA PRO A 188 -12.20 -6.84 16.18
C PRO A 188 -12.63 -6.88 14.71
N PRO A 189 -13.67 -7.69 14.37
CA PRO A 189 -14.27 -7.66 13.06
C PRO A 189 -14.66 -6.24 12.68
N ALA A 190 -14.33 -5.82 11.46
CA ALA A 190 -14.87 -4.57 10.95
C ALA A 190 -16.34 -4.78 10.55
N PRO A 191 -17.19 -3.76 10.64
CA PRO A 191 -18.55 -3.85 10.13
C PRO A 191 -18.53 -4.25 8.66
N ALA A 192 -19.31 -5.25 8.27
CA ALA A 192 -19.32 -5.82 6.93
C ALA A 192 -19.78 -4.84 5.82
N HIS A 193 -20.22 -3.64 6.19
CA HIS A 193 -20.71 -2.61 5.27
C HIS A 193 -20.36 -1.24 5.80
N PHE A 194 -19.41 -0.58 5.13
CA PHE A 194 -19.32 0.87 5.21
C PHE A 194 -20.27 1.46 4.17
N PRO A 195 -21.21 2.35 4.57
CA PRO A 195 -21.97 3.14 3.61
C PRO A 195 -20.96 3.91 2.76
N GLY A 196 -20.83 3.58 1.49
CA GLY A 196 -19.85 4.15 0.58
C GLY A 196 -18.99 3.12 -0.17
N CYS A 197 -18.85 1.89 0.32
CA CYS A 197 -18.13 0.82 -0.41
C CYS A 197 -18.81 0.36 -1.71
N ASN A 198 -20.05 0.79 -1.97
CA ASN A 198 -20.72 0.53 -3.25
C ASN A 198 -20.47 1.63 -4.29
N ALA A 199 -19.72 2.60 -3.95
CA ALA A 199 -19.40 3.62 -4.90
C ALA A 199 -18.07 3.20 -5.55
N HIS A 200 -18.19 2.83 -6.80
CA HIS A 200 -17.57 3.74 -7.76
C HIS A 200 -17.82 5.14 -7.20
N VAL A 201 -16.87 5.70 -6.49
CA VAL A 201 -16.87 7.12 -6.18
C VAL A 201 -16.40 7.79 -7.46
N PRO A 202 -17.30 8.16 -8.38
CA PRO A 202 -16.92 8.82 -9.61
C PRO A 202 -16.84 10.33 -9.38
N VAL A 203 -16.50 10.76 -8.23
CA VAL A 203 -16.40 12.22 -8.01
C VAL A 203 -15.02 12.51 -7.50
N PHE A 204 -14.07 12.31 -8.38
CA PHE A 204 -12.93 13.17 -8.34
C PHE A 204 -13.29 14.44 -9.11
N GLU A 205 -13.88 15.37 -8.44
CA GLU A 205 -13.75 16.74 -8.89
C GLU A 205 -12.25 16.96 -9.06
N LYS A 206 -11.84 17.38 -10.24
CA LYS A 206 -10.47 17.83 -10.58
C LYS A 206 -10.08 19.10 -9.82
N THR A 207 -10.67 19.34 -8.69
CA THR A 207 -10.23 20.35 -7.76
C THR A 207 -8.99 19.78 -7.08
N ARG A 208 -7.81 20.28 -7.47
CA ARG A 208 -6.67 20.28 -6.56
C ARG A 208 -7.25 20.60 -5.19
N ASP A 209 -7.11 19.67 -4.26
CA ASP A 209 -7.43 20.00 -2.89
C ASP A 209 -6.56 21.21 -2.55
N PRO A 210 -7.15 22.38 -2.23
CA PRO A 210 -6.37 23.59 -1.98
C PRO A 210 -5.44 23.47 -0.77
N ASN A 211 -5.54 22.35 -0.02
CA ASN A 211 -4.66 22.02 1.08
C ASN A 211 -3.38 21.27 0.62
N TYR A 212 -3.24 20.97 -0.65
CA TYR A 212 -2.08 20.29 -1.24
C TYR A 212 -1.41 21.16 -2.32
N SER A 213 -1.20 22.43 -2.03
CA SER A 213 -0.40 23.34 -2.89
C SER A 213 1.03 23.47 -2.37
#